data_b191baa48aee3db4f6f893a84f6be04d
#
_entry.id   b191baa48aee3db4f6f893a84f6be04d
#
_cell.length_a   1.000
_cell.length_b   1.000
_cell.length_c   1.000
_cell.angle_alpha   90.00
_cell.angle_beta   90.00
_cell.angle_gamma   90.00
#
_symmetry.space_group_name_H-M   'P 1'
#
loop_
_entity.id
_entity.type
_entity.pdbx_description
1 polymer ?
#
loop_
_entity_poly.entity_id
_entity_poly.type
_entity_poly.pdbx_seq_one_letter_code
_entity_poly.pdbx_strand_id
1 'polypeptide(L)'
;MPAPAPVQFPATPAATTTAADTRAFTAADTLTRVLAVLANADARDRNTADRLMRFAATGHLEELRAVSRADVAALAKKLAETIPADEFADRLAGLLGIPRALTLARDTPHDTLVDLYDMALGTTIAANPFGDHLTFTDNCDINGTVTGNAELIPAGARRVYAVFDNANNLANRDYVIAVWRNPGDDQMVFTETEPIRRDAQRNFVWLQADDGWPSGTYQVDLCDPKHPNRVLARRQFTVR
;
A
#
# COMPACT_ATOMS: atom_id res chain seq x y z
N MET A 1 1.52 -40.23 19.02
CA MET A 1 1.06 -39.64 17.76
C MET A 1 2.18 -38.74 17.26
N PRO A 2 2.70 -38.88 16.04
CA PRO A 2 3.73 -37.99 15.52
C PRO A 2 3.10 -36.61 15.22
N ALA A 3 3.83 -35.55 15.52
CA ALA A 3 3.44 -34.17 15.22
C ALA A 3 3.27 -33.98 13.71
N PRO A 4 2.28 -33.18 13.25
CA PRO A 4 2.13 -32.89 11.83
C PRO A 4 3.34 -32.08 11.33
N ALA A 5 3.82 -32.45 10.15
CA ALA A 5 4.93 -31.78 9.50
C ALA A 5 4.54 -30.30 9.17
N PRO A 6 5.49 -29.37 9.23
CA PRO A 6 5.22 -27.97 8.87
C PRO A 6 4.78 -27.89 7.41
N VAL A 7 3.65 -27.23 7.18
CA VAL A 7 3.14 -26.96 5.83
C VAL A 7 4.08 -25.96 5.18
N GLN A 8 4.86 -26.40 4.20
CA GLN A 8 5.61 -25.51 3.33
C GLN A 8 4.63 -24.86 2.35
N PHE A 9 4.48 -23.55 2.44
CA PHE A 9 3.76 -22.80 1.43
C PHE A 9 4.52 -22.86 0.11
N PRO A 10 3.83 -23.10 -1.03
CA PRO A 10 4.49 -23.02 -2.32
C PRO A 10 5.07 -21.61 -2.50
N ALA A 11 6.36 -21.55 -2.79
CA ALA A 11 7.02 -20.31 -3.19
C ALA A 11 6.23 -19.70 -4.35
N THR A 12 5.90 -18.43 -4.26
CA THR A 12 5.33 -17.66 -5.35
C THR A 12 6.19 -17.89 -6.60
N PRO A 13 5.62 -18.31 -7.73
CA PRO A 13 6.41 -18.53 -8.94
C PRO A 13 7.08 -17.19 -9.31
N ALA A 14 8.40 -17.19 -9.29
CA ALA A 14 9.18 -16.08 -9.83
C ALA A 14 8.73 -15.86 -11.28
N ALA A 15 8.20 -14.68 -11.57
CA ALA A 15 7.83 -14.28 -12.91
C ALA A 15 9.09 -14.38 -13.78
N THR A 16 9.10 -15.33 -14.71
CA THR A 16 10.16 -15.49 -15.71
C THR A 16 10.05 -14.31 -16.67
N THR A 17 10.83 -13.29 -16.44
CA THR A 17 10.93 -12.13 -17.33
C THR A 17 11.65 -12.56 -18.60
N THR A 18 10.90 -12.73 -19.67
CA THR A 18 11.45 -12.87 -21.01
C THR A 18 12.12 -11.53 -21.37
N ALA A 19 13.43 -11.55 -21.57
CA ALA A 19 14.22 -10.41 -21.98
C ALA A 19 13.78 -9.97 -23.38
N ALA A 20 12.94 -8.95 -23.47
CA ALA A 20 12.76 -8.15 -24.66
C ALA A 20 13.57 -6.86 -24.44
N ASP A 21 14.38 -6.54 -25.42
CA ASP A 21 15.35 -5.46 -25.56
C ASP A 21 14.72 -4.09 -25.24
N THR A 22 14.59 -3.76 -23.97
CA THR A 22 14.19 -2.45 -23.49
C THR A 22 15.44 -1.87 -22.86
N ARG A 23 15.96 -0.77 -23.41
CA ARG A 23 17.01 0.04 -22.79
C ARG A 23 16.68 0.17 -21.31
N ALA A 24 17.37 -0.59 -20.49
CA ALA A 24 17.27 -0.50 -19.05
C ALA A 24 17.80 0.90 -18.66
N PHE A 25 16.88 1.88 -18.56
CA PHE A 25 17.17 3.08 -17.79
C PHE A 25 17.51 2.61 -16.39
N THR A 26 18.76 2.78 -16.00
CA THR A 26 19.21 2.35 -14.68
C THR A 26 18.50 3.18 -13.61
N ALA A 27 18.36 2.64 -12.41
CA ALA A 27 17.84 3.41 -11.26
C ALA A 27 18.63 4.72 -11.07
N ALA A 28 19.90 4.73 -11.48
CA ALA A 28 20.78 5.91 -11.49
C ALA A 28 20.26 7.02 -12.44
N ASP A 29 19.74 6.67 -13.62
CA ASP A 29 19.27 7.69 -14.58
C ASP A 29 18.00 8.38 -14.07
N THR A 30 17.07 7.62 -13.49
CA THR A 30 15.86 8.22 -12.88
C THR A 30 16.22 9.08 -11.68
N LEU A 31 17.09 8.61 -10.80
CA LEU A 31 17.57 9.40 -9.67
C LEU A 31 18.23 10.69 -10.15
N THR A 32 19.08 10.62 -11.18
CA THR A 32 19.73 11.78 -11.78
C THR A 32 18.72 12.79 -12.30
N ARG A 33 17.64 12.33 -12.98
CA ARG A 33 16.56 13.21 -13.46
C ARG A 33 15.78 13.85 -12.30
N VAL A 34 15.41 13.07 -11.29
CA VAL A 34 14.75 13.59 -10.09
C VAL A 34 15.63 14.63 -9.41
N LEU A 35 16.93 14.35 -9.24
CA LEU A 35 17.88 15.30 -8.66
C LEU A 35 18.02 16.57 -9.53
N ALA A 36 18.00 16.44 -10.86
CA ALA A 36 18.04 17.61 -11.75
C ALA A 36 16.78 18.48 -11.61
N VAL A 37 15.60 17.88 -11.47
CA VAL A 37 14.35 18.60 -11.17
C VAL A 37 14.47 19.33 -9.83
N LEU A 38 14.93 18.63 -8.79
CA LEU A 38 15.07 19.21 -7.45
C LEU A 38 16.17 20.27 -7.37
N ALA A 39 17.26 20.14 -8.13
CA ALA A 39 18.34 21.14 -8.19
C ALA A 39 17.86 22.47 -8.78
N ASN A 40 16.91 22.41 -9.75
CA ASN A 40 16.31 23.59 -10.38
C ASN A 40 14.99 24.02 -9.71
N ALA A 41 14.55 23.29 -8.70
CA ALA A 41 13.32 23.54 -7.97
C ALA A 41 13.47 24.79 -7.07
N ASP A 42 12.38 25.49 -6.86
CA ASP A 42 12.33 26.53 -5.84
C ASP A 42 12.38 25.95 -4.41
N ALA A 43 12.49 26.82 -3.42
CA ALA A 43 12.59 26.39 -2.02
C ALA A 43 11.35 25.60 -1.54
N ARG A 44 10.17 25.88 -2.10
CA ARG A 44 8.90 25.23 -1.76
C ARG A 44 8.89 23.79 -2.28
N ASP A 45 9.25 23.58 -3.54
CA ASP A 45 9.31 22.23 -4.13
C ASP A 45 10.36 21.37 -3.45
N ARG A 46 11.54 21.92 -3.15
CA ARG A 46 12.57 21.22 -2.39
C ARG A 46 12.07 20.76 -1.02
N ASN A 47 11.43 21.67 -0.28
CA ASN A 47 10.84 21.33 1.02
C ASN A 47 9.77 20.24 0.88
N THR A 48 8.91 20.31 -0.15
CA THR A 48 7.91 19.28 -0.43
C THR A 48 8.55 17.92 -0.67
N ALA A 49 9.56 17.86 -1.54
CA ALA A 49 10.28 16.63 -1.84
C ALA A 49 10.99 16.05 -0.60
N ASP A 50 11.67 16.91 0.19
CA ASP A 50 12.35 16.49 1.42
C ASP A 50 11.38 15.90 2.45
N ARG A 51 10.19 16.47 2.58
CA ARG A 51 9.14 15.96 3.46
C ARG A 51 8.60 14.61 2.99
N LEU A 52 8.32 14.49 1.70
CA LEU A 52 7.88 13.21 1.11
C LEU A 52 8.94 12.11 1.28
N MET A 53 10.22 12.43 1.11
CA MET A 53 11.31 11.48 1.34
C MET A 53 11.43 11.09 2.81
N ARG A 54 11.30 12.02 3.76
CA ARG A 54 11.30 11.69 5.19
C ARG A 54 10.12 10.81 5.56
N PHE A 55 8.93 11.12 5.06
CA PHE A 55 7.77 10.25 5.24
C PHE A 55 8.04 8.84 4.71
N ALA A 56 8.57 8.70 3.49
CA ALA A 56 8.88 7.40 2.91
C ALA A 56 9.90 6.60 3.74
N ALA A 57 10.82 7.30 4.42
CA ALA A 57 11.83 6.66 5.27
C ALA A 57 11.32 6.30 6.67
N THR A 58 10.36 7.04 7.22
CA THR A 58 9.95 6.92 8.63
C THR A 58 8.51 6.47 8.85
N GLY A 59 7.63 6.65 7.85
CA GLY A 59 6.19 6.42 7.97
C GLY A 59 5.44 7.47 8.81
N HIS A 60 6.11 8.49 9.38
CA HIS A 60 5.48 9.50 10.22
C HIS A 60 4.63 10.47 9.42
N LEU A 61 3.32 10.50 9.72
CA LEU A 61 2.33 11.29 8.97
C LEU A 61 2.47 12.80 9.18
N GLU A 62 3.16 13.22 10.24
CA GLU A 62 3.47 14.65 10.48
C GLU A 62 4.25 15.27 9.31
N GLU A 63 5.12 14.50 8.67
CA GLU A 63 5.88 14.97 7.51
C GLU A 63 4.97 15.28 6.32
N LEU A 64 3.94 14.46 6.11
CA LEU A 64 2.94 14.72 5.06
C LEU A 64 2.02 15.88 5.42
N ARG A 65 1.60 16.02 6.69
CA ARG A 65 0.74 17.13 7.11
C ARG A 65 1.43 18.50 7.02
N ALA A 66 2.76 18.51 7.04
CA ALA A 66 3.55 19.73 6.86
C ALA A 66 3.62 20.20 5.38
N VAL A 67 3.04 19.42 4.46
CA VAL A 67 2.99 19.72 3.02
C VAL A 67 1.53 19.85 2.60
N SER A 68 1.22 20.82 1.75
CA SER A 68 -0.15 20.93 1.22
C SER A 68 -0.34 20.01 0.01
N ARG A 69 -1.59 19.54 -0.18
CA ARG A 69 -1.97 18.79 -1.38
C ARG A 69 -1.63 19.55 -2.68
N ALA A 70 -1.77 20.89 -2.66
CA ALA A 70 -1.44 21.73 -3.79
C ALA A 70 0.07 21.74 -4.13
N ASP A 71 0.93 21.64 -3.11
CA ASP A 71 2.38 21.54 -3.31
C ASP A 71 2.76 20.19 -3.92
N VAL A 72 2.14 19.10 -3.46
CA VAL A 72 2.35 17.77 -4.04
C VAL A 72 1.89 17.74 -5.50
N ALA A 73 0.73 18.36 -5.82
CA ALA A 73 0.24 18.46 -7.19
C ALA A 73 1.16 19.30 -8.09
N ALA A 74 1.70 20.40 -7.57
CA ALA A 74 2.66 21.24 -8.30
C ALA A 74 3.96 20.47 -8.59
N LEU A 75 4.48 19.74 -7.60
CA LEU A 75 5.65 18.88 -7.77
C LEU A 75 5.38 17.76 -8.80
N ALA A 76 4.23 17.08 -8.71
CA ALA A 76 3.84 16.05 -9.66
C ALA A 76 3.80 16.57 -11.10
N LYS A 77 3.26 17.79 -11.31
CA LYS A 77 3.24 18.44 -12.61
C LYS A 77 4.66 18.71 -13.14
N LYS A 78 5.57 19.21 -12.31
CA LYS A 78 6.98 19.44 -12.70
C LYS A 78 7.70 18.13 -13.03
N LEU A 79 7.42 17.06 -12.30
CA LEU A 79 7.93 15.73 -12.62
C LEU A 79 7.41 15.25 -13.97
N ALA A 80 6.14 15.50 -14.30
CA ALA A 80 5.54 15.14 -15.59
C ALA A 80 6.18 15.85 -16.79
N GLU A 81 6.74 17.03 -16.60
CA GLU A 81 7.48 17.76 -17.65
C GLU A 81 8.87 17.16 -17.91
N THR A 82 9.40 16.37 -16.99
CA THR A 82 10.79 15.87 -17.03
C THR A 82 10.88 14.35 -17.18
N ILE A 83 9.96 13.62 -16.55
CA ILE A 83 9.94 12.16 -16.54
C ILE A 83 8.80 11.68 -17.43
N PRO A 84 9.07 10.88 -18.49
CA PRO A 84 8.02 10.31 -19.31
C PRO A 84 6.99 9.51 -18.48
N ALA A 85 5.72 9.56 -18.88
CA ALA A 85 4.62 8.96 -18.13
C ALA A 85 4.77 7.44 -17.94
N ASP A 86 5.28 6.75 -18.95
CA ASP A 86 5.54 5.31 -18.94
C ASP A 86 6.69 4.95 -17.97
N GLU A 87 7.78 5.73 -17.97
CA GLU A 87 8.88 5.56 -17.03
C GLU A 87 8.42 5.79 -15.58
N PHE A 88 7.62 6.85 -15.35
CA PHE A 88 7.05 7.16 -14.03
C PHE A 88 6.11 6.03 -13.57
N ALA A 89 5.23 5.53 -14.46
CA ALA A 89 4.34 4.42 -14.17
C ALA A 89 5.09 3.13 -13.81
N ASP A 90 6.18 2.82 -14.53
CA ASP A 90 7.03 1.65 -14.23
C ASP A 90 7.67 1.75 -12.83
N ARG A 91 8.12 2.94 -12.45
CA ARG A 91 8.70 3.17 -11.12
C ARG A 91 7.67 3.06 -10.01
N LEU A 92 6.50 3.65 -10.22
CA LEU A 92 5.39 3.51 -9.26
C LEU A 92 4.94 2.05 -9.13
N ALA A 93 4.81 1.32 -10.23
CA ALA A 93 4.47 -0.09 -10.21
C ALA A 93 5.47 -0.89 -9.37
N GLY A 94 6.77 -0.67 -9.59
CA GLY A 94 7.83 -1.32 -8.81
C GLY A 94 7.81 -0.94 -7.32
N LEU A 95 7.53 0.34 -6.99
CA LEU A 95 7.48 0.82 -5.61
C LEU A 95 6.27 0.26 -4.84
N LEU A 96 5.12 0.20 -5.50
CA LEU A 96 3.86 -0.22 -4.88
C LEU A 96 3.59 -1.71 -5.00
N GLY A 97 4.42 -2.45 -5.75
CA GLY A 97 4.16 -3.87 -6.05
C GLY A 97 2.92 -4.10 -6.91
N ILE A 98 2.40 -3.06 -7.61
CA ILE A 98 1.23 -3.17 -8.46
C ILE A 98 1.62 -3.53 -9.90
N PRO A 99 0.83 -4.36 -10.62
CA PRO A 99 1.07 -4.59 -12.04
C PRO A 99 1.08 -3.28 -12.83
N ARG A 100 2.05 -3.12 -13.74
CA ARG A 100 2.19 -1.92 -14.59
C ARG A 100 0.88 -1.51 -15.28
N ALA A 101 0.09 -2.49 -15.74
CA ALA A 101 -1.19 -2.23 -16.39
C ALA A 101 -2.17 -1.41 -15.52
N LEU A 102 -2.09 -1.49 -14.19
CA LEU A 102 -2.95 -0.72 -13.29
C LEU A 102 -2.49 0.73 -13.17
N THR A 103 -1.18 0.99 -13.25
CA THR A 103 -0.64 2.36 -13.21
C THR A 103 -0.82 3.09 -14.54
N LEU A 104 -0.77 2.37 -15.67
CA LEU A 104 -0.97 2.92 -17.02
C LEU A 104 -2.45 3.13 -17.39
N ALA A 105 -3.39 2.53 -16.64
CA ALA A 105 -4.83 2.73 -16.88
C ALA A 105 -5.32 4.15 -16.51
N ARG A 106 -4.43 5.02 -16.04
CA ARG A 106 -4.71 6.42 -15.70
C ARG A 106 -4.25 7.34 -16.81
N ASP A 107 -5.08 8.34 -17.11
CA ASP A 107 -4.75 9.36 -18.12
C ASP A 107 -3.50 10.17 -17.74
N THR A 108 -3.21 10.26 -16.43
CA THR A 108 -2.07 11.01 -15.89
C THR A 108 -1.42 10.23 -14.74
N PRO A 109 -0.40 9.37 -15.03
CA PRO A 109 0.29 8.60 -13.98
C PRO A 109 0.87 9.45 -12.85
N HIS A 110 1.26 10.70 -13.13
CA HIS A 110 1.81 11.61 -12.13
C HIS A 110 0.77 12.04 -11.08
N ASP A 111 -0.52 12.07 -11.43
CA ASP A 111 -1.60 12.36 -10.46
C ASP A 111 -1.71 11.27 -9.40
N THR A 112 -1.16 10.07 -9.68
CA THR A 112 -1.05 9.00 -8.69
C THR A 112 -0.24 9.43 -7.48
N LEU A 113 0.73 10.34 -7.62
CA LEU A 113 1.48 10.88 -6.48
C LEU A 113 0.56 11.62 -5.50
N VAL A 114 -0.39 12.39 -6.03
CA VAL A 114 -1.39 13.12 -5.22
C VAL A 114 -2.35 12.13 -4.55
N ASP A 115 -2.76 11.10 -5.27
CA ASP A 115 -3.63 10.06 -4.70
C ASP A 115 -2.93 9.24 -3.61
N LEU A 116 -1.64 8.96 -3.77
CA LEU A 116 -0.83 8.30 -2.74
C LEU A 116 -0.66 9.18 -1.50
N TYR A 117 -0.48 10.48 -1.68
CA TYR A 117 -0.48 11.43 -0.58
C TYR A 117 -1.83 11.42 0.17
N ASP A 118 -2.95 11.52 -0.55
CA ASP A 118 -4.30 11.45 0.03
C ASP A 118 -4.54 10.11 0.71
N MET A 119 -4.10 9.00 0.11
CA MET A 119 -4.16 7.65 0.69
C MET A 119 -3.37 7.59 1.99
N ALA A 120 -2.13 8.07 1.98
CA ALA A 120 -1.27 8.04 3.17
C ALA A 120 -1.88 8.82 4.33
N LEU A 121 -2.46 9.99 4.08
CA LEU A 121 -3.18 10.76 5.10
C LEU A 121 -4.54 10.17 5.50
N GLY A 122 -5.07 9.22 4.73
CA GLY A 122 -6.40 8.65 4.98
C GLY A 122 -7.53 9.65 4.77
N THR A 123 -7.31 10.70 3.98
CA THR A 123 -8.23 11.84 3.84
C THR A 123 -9.41 11.57 2.92
N THR A 124 -9.28 10.64 1.98
CA THR A 124 -10.34 10.36 1.01
C THR A 124 -11.05 9.07 1.39
N ILE A 125 -12.27 9.20 1.83
CA ILE A 125 -13.15 8.08 2.16
C ILE A 125 -14.18 7.98 1.06
N ALA A 126 -14.27 6.82 0.39
CA ALA A 126 -15.45 6.52 -0.41
C ALA A 126 -16.68 6.59 0.51
N ALA A 127 -17.79 7.11 0.00
CA ALA A 127 -19.03 7.10 0.75
C ALA A 127 -19.31 5.68 1.26
N ASN A 128 -19.30 5.51 2.58
CA ASN A 128 -19.53 4.28 3.30
C ASN A 128 -18.43 3.19 3.10
N PRO A 129 -17.22 3.33 3.70
CA PRO A 129 -16.28 2.22 3.82
C PRO A 129 -16.89 1.19 4.77
N PHE A 130 -17.28 0.05 4.21
CA PHE A 130 -17.93 -1.04 4.96
C PHE A 130 -16.94 -1.67 5.93
N GLY A 131 -16.83 -1.12 7.15
CA GLY A 131 -15.99 -1.68 8.22
C GLY A 131 -16.46 -3.08 8.65
N ASP A 132 -17.73 -3.38 8.44
CA ASP A 132 -18.36 -4.64 8.85
C ASP A 132 -17.89 -5.86 8.03
N HIS A 133 -17.17 -5.66 6.94
CA HIS A 133 -16.65 -6.74 6.09
C HIS A 133 -15.18 -7.12 6.38
N LEU A 134 -14.54 -6.45 7.34
CA LEU A 134 -13.20 -6.79 7.79
C LEU A 134 -13.29 -7.50 9.14
N THR A 135 -12.72 -8.70 9.24
CA THR A 135 -12.52 -9.44 10.49
C THR A 135 -11.03 -9.59 10.77
N PHE A 136 -10.59 -9.25 11.97
CA PHE A 136 -9.19 -9.41 12.35
C PHE A 136 -8.97 -10.67 13.15
N THR A 137 -7.85 -11.35 12.90
CA THR A 137 -7.47 -12.59 13.61
C THR A 137 -5.96 -12.76 13.61
N ASP A 138 -5.45 -13.51 14.57
CA ASP A 138 -4.06 -13.94 14.64
C ASP A 138 -3.78 -15.18 13.79
N ASN A 139 -4.82 -15.87 13.28
CA ASN A 139 -4.67 -17.03 12.41
C ASN A 139 -5.90 -17.27 11.53
N CYS A 140 -5.67 -17.59 10.26
CA CYS A 140 -6.69 -18.06 9.34
C CYS A 140 -6.11 -19.12 8.40
N ASP A 141 -6.99 -19.91 7.79
CA ASP A 141 -6.59 -20.86 6.75
C ASP A 141 -6.41 -20.18 5.38
N ILE A 142 -5.95 -20.94 4.39
CA ILE A 142 -5.72 -20.45 3.02
C ILE A 142 -7.01 -19.95 2.33
N ASN A 143 -8.19 -20.34 2.83
CA ASN A 143 -9.49 -19.91 2.29
C ASN A 143 -10.05 -18.70 3.02
N GLY A 144 -9.28 -18.11 3.94
CA GLY A 144 -9.73 -16.97 4.75
C GLY A 144 -10.69 -17.38 5.87
N THR A 145 -10.77 -18.68 6.21
CA THR A 145 -11.54 -19.11 7.37
C THR A 145 -10.79 -18.78 8.64
N VAL A 146 -11.41 -18.03 9.53
CA VAL A 146 -10.82 -17.65 10.81
C VAL A 146 -10.66 -18.91 11.68
N THR A 147 -9.42 -19.21 12.08
CA THR A 147 -9.07 -20.38 12.92
C THR A 147 -8.41 -19.98 14.23
N GLY A 148 -8.03 -18.70 14.37
CA GLY A 148 -7.46 -18.09 15.56
C GLY A 148 -8.45 -17.25 16.35
N ASN A 149 -7.92 -16.38 17.19
CA ASN A 149 -8.72 -15.45 17.98
C ASN A 149 -9.28 -14.36 17.06
N ALA A 150 -10.60 -14.31 16.90
CA ALA A 150 -11.26 -13.27 16.13
C ALA A 150 -11.45 -12.01 16.99
N GLU A 151 -11.11 -10.85 16.44
CA GLU A 151 -11.31 -9.51 17.04
C GLU A 151 -10.48 -9.24 18.31
N LEU A 152 -9.82 -10.24 18.88
CA LEU A 152 -8.97 -10.09 20.06
C LEU A 152 -7.57 -10.62 19.72
N ILE A 153 -6.70 -9.75 19.29
CA ILE A 153 -5.33 -10.10 18.93
C ILE A 153 -4.48 -10.03 20.19
N PRO A 154 -3.81 -11.15 20.61
CA PRO A 154 -2.93 -11.12 21.75
C PRO A 154 -1.66 -10.31 21.47
N ALA A 155 -1.15 -9.58 22.48
CA ALA A 155 0.15 -8.95 22.40
C ALA A 155 1.24 -10.00 22.12
N GLY A 156 2.18 -9.66 21.26
CA GLY A 156 3.21 -10.58 20.81
C GLY A 156 2.77 -11.57 19.72
N ALA A 157 1.52 -11.50 19.24
CA ALA A 157 1.12 -12.21 18.04
C ALA A 157 2.07 -11.84 16.90
N ARG A 158 2.62 -12.83 16.20
CA ARG A 158 3.57 -12.54 15.11
C ARG A 158 2.89 -12.10 13.83
N ARG A 159 1.63 -12.48 13.63
CA ARG A 159 0.86 -12.13 12.44
C ARG A 159 -0.52 -11.63 12.82
N VAL A 160 -1.00 -10.68 12.06
CA VAL A 160 -2.39 -10.24 12.08
C VAL A 160 -2.92 -10.34 10.66
N TYR A 161 -4.08 -10.96 10.53
CA TYR A 161 -4.81 -11.09 9.27
C TYR A 161 -6.03 -10.17 9.31
N ALA A 162 -6.25 -9.45 8.23
CA ALA A 162 -7.50 -8.75 7.95
C ALA A 162 -8.23 -9.54 6.87
N VAL A 163 -9.23 -10.29 7.29
CA VAL A 163 -10.05 -11.16 6.44
C VAL A 163 -11.25 -10.36 5.93
N PHE A 164 -11.58 -10.47 4.66
CA PHE A 164 -12.70 -9.76 4.04
C PHE A 164 -13.45 -10.63 3.04
N ASP A 165 -14.75 -10.37 2.91
CA ASP A 165 -15.59 -11.03 1.93
C ASP A 165 -15.37 -10.42 0.54
N ASN A 166 -15.36 -11.27 -0.49
CA ASN A 166 -15.27 -10.85 -1.89
C ASN A 166 -16.63 -10.35 -2.39
N ALA A 167 -17.14 -9.30 -1.76
CA ALA A 167 -18.47 -8.74 -2.00
C ALA A 167 -18.41 -7.21 -2.10
N ASN A 168 -19.51 -6.60 -2.52
CA ASN A 168 -19.70 -5.15 -2.58
C ASN A 168 -18.58 -4.42 -3.35
N ASN A 169 -17.90 -3.47 -2.71
CA ASN A 169 -16.84 -2.67 -3.32
C ASN A 169 -15.57 -3.47 -3.68
N LEU A 170 -15.40 -4.66 -3.11
CA LEU A 170 -14.29 -5.58 -3.37
C LEU A 170 -14.62 -6.58 -4.49
N ALA A 171 -15.90 -6.76 -4.82
CA ALA A 171 -16.33 -7.62 -5.91
C ALA A 171 -15.69 -7.18 -7.25
N ASN A 172 -15.27 -8.16 -8.04
CA ASN A 172 -14.66 -7.94 -9.36
C ASN A 172 -13.33 -7.14 -9.36
N ARG A 173 -12.66 -7.05 -8.22
CA ARG A 173 -11.30 -6.53 -8.13
C ARG A 173 -10.28 -7.64 -8.32
N ASP A 174 -9.15 -7.30 -8.93
CA ASP A 174 -8.02 -8.21 -9.06
C ASP A 174 -7.01 -8.03 -7.93
N TYR A 175 -6.96 -6.81 -7.39
CA TYR A 175 -6.00 -6.41 -6.36
C TYR A 175 -6.63 -5.41 -5.40
N VAL A 176 -6.06 -5.34 -4.19
CA VAL A 176 -6.26 -4.27 -3.22
C VAL A 176 -4.90 -3.75 -2.75
N ILE A 177 -4.85 -2.47 -2.36
CA ILE A 177 -3.75 -1.94 -1.57
C ILE A 177 -4.18 -1.98 -0.11
N ALA A 178 -3.45 -2.72 0.72
CA ALA A 178 -3.65 -2.72 2.17
C ALA A 178 -2.74 -1.68 2.81
N VAL A 179 -3.31 -0.75 3.57
CA VAL A 179 -2.58 0.27 4.32
C VAL A 179 -2.79 0.02 5.80
N TRP A 180 -1.71 -0.31 6.49
CA TRP A 180 -1.68 -0.57 7.92
C TRP A 180 -1.21 0.70 8.65
N ARG A 181 -1.95 1.10 9.68
CA ARG A 181 -1.69 2.33 10.44
C ARG A 181 -1.65 2.05 11.94
N ASN A 182 -0.85 2.85 12.64
CA ASN A 182 -0.95 3.02 14.07
C ASN A 182 -1.44 4.46 14.35
N PRO A 183 -2.76 4.66 14.56
CA PRO A 183 -3.31 5.99 14.81
C PRO A 183 -2.78 6.62 16.11
N GLY A 184 -2.38 5.80 17.09
CA GLY A 184 -1.83 6.29 18.37
C GLY A 184 -0.47 6.97 18.21
N ASP A 185 0.37 6.46 17.32
CA ASP A 185 1.71 6.98 17.05
C ASP A 185 1.73 7.86 15.78
N ASP A 186 0.56 8.13 15.20
CA ASP A 186 0.45 8.91 13.96
C ASP A 186 1.34 8.38 12.83
N GLN A 187 1.37 7.06 12.66
CA GLN A 187 2.28 6.38 11.76
C GLN A 187 1.56 5.48 10.76
N MET A 188 2.01 5.51 9.50
CA MET A 188 1.74 4.46 8.53
C MET A 188 2.77 3.34 8.75
N VAL A 189 2.29 2.17 9.20
CA VAL A 189 3.16 1.03 9.56
C VAL A 189 3.66 0.33 8.32
N PHE A 190 2.76 0.06 7.37
CA PHE A 190 3.07 -0.71 6.16
C PHE A 190 2.04 -0.47 5.06
N THR A 191 2.46 -0.68 3.81
CA THR A 191 1.57 -0.67 2.64
C THR A 191 2.00 -1.79 1.70
N GLU A 192 1.04 -2.58 1.25
CA GLU A 192 1.26 -3.68 0.32
C GLU A 192 0.12 -3.81 -0.68
N THR A 193 0.40 -4.39 -1.83
CA THR A 193 -0.61 -4.70 -2.83
C THR A 193 -0.82 -6.20 -2.89
N GLU A 194 -2.05 -6.64 -2.62
CA GLU A 194 -2.40 -8.04 -2.56
C GLU A 194 -3.39 -8.43 -3.66
N PRO A 195 -3.19 -9.58 -4.33
CA PRO A 195 -4.13 -10.11 -5.29
C PRO A 195 -5.40 -10.62 -4.59
N ILE A 196 -6.54 -10.37 -5.21
CA ILE A 196 -7.83 -10.92 -4.78
C ILE A 196 -8.12 -12.19 -5.58
N ARG A 197 -8.37 -13.28 -4.89
CA ARG A 197 -8.85 -14.52 -5.50
C ARG A 197 -10.34 -14.38 -5.77
N ARG A 198 -10.70 -14.25 -7.03
CA ARG A 198 -12.10 -14.02 -7.44
C ARG A 198 -13.01 -15.22 -7.19
N ASP A 199 -12.46 -16.42 -7.19
CA ASP A 199 -13.14 -17.70 -6.92
C ASP A 199 -13.33 -17.99 -5.43
N ALA A 200 -12.62 -17.24 -4.56
CA ALA A 200 -12.75 -17.38 -3.14
C ALA A 200 -13.88 -16.53 -2.59
N GLN A 201 -14.64 -17.08 -1.65
CA GLN A 201 -15.68 -16.35 -0.93
C GLN A 201 -15.07 -15.27 -0.02
N ARG A 202 -13.90 -15.57 0.53
CA ARG A 202 -13.10 -14.68 1.39
C ARG A 202 -11.69 -14.55 0.89
N ASN A 203 -11.15 -13.39 1.13
CA ASN A 203 -9.74 -13.07 0.93
C ASN A 203 -9.17 -12.51 2.23
N PHE A 204 -7.85 -12.38 2.30
CA PHE A 204 -7.19 -11.77 3.45
C PHE A 204 -5.93 -11.06 3.00
N VAL A 205 -5.57 -10.03 3.75
CA VAL A 205 -4.24 -9.44 3.78
C VAL A 205 -3.65 -9.68 5.16
N TRP A 206 -2.34 -9.72 5.28
CA TRP A 206 -1.70 -9.98 6.55
C TRP A 206 -0.41 -9.20 6.70
N LEU A 207 -0.07 -8.88 7.93
CA LEU A 207 1.21 -8.25 8.24
C LEU A 207 1.88 -9.01 9.40
N GLN A 208 3.19 -9.25 9.24
CA GLN A 208 4.04 -9.89 10.23
C GLN A 208 4.90 -8.86 10.95
N ALA A 209 4.98 -8.98 12.26
CA ALA A 209 5.94 -8.28 13.10
C ALA A 209 6.92 -9.32 13.70
N ASP A 210 8.20 -9.19 13.44
CA ASP A 210 9.21 -10.18 13.84
C ASP A 210 9.31 -10.31 15.37
N ASP A 211 9.20 -9.18 16.09
CA ASP A 211 9.18 -9.11 17.55
C ASP A 211 7.77 -9.25 18.14
N GLY A 212 6.78 -9.56 17.29
CA GLY A 212 5.37 -9.56 17.66
C GLY A 212 4.76 -8.17 17.67
N TRP A 213 3.42 -8.14 17.54
CA TRP A 213 2.64 -6.91 17.55
C TRP A 213 2.61 -6.30 18.95
N PRO A 214 3.02 -5.03 19.11
CA PRO A 214 2.86 -4.31 20.37
C PRO A 214 1.39 -4.10 20.72
N SER A 215 1.08 -4.01 22.02
CA SER A 215 -0.26 -3.59 22.46
C SER A 215 -0.58 -2.21 21.92
N GLY A 216 -1.80 -2.03 21.43
CA GLY A 216 -2.22 -0.75 20.84
C GLY A 216 -3.45 -0.88 19.97
N THR A 217 -3.89 0.26 19.43
CA THR A 217 -4.97 0.32 18.43
C THR A 217 -4.37 0.54 17.06
N TYR A 218 -4.78 -0.29 16.12
CA TYR A 218 -4.33 -0.27 14.73
C TYR A 218 -5.53 -0.12 13.79
N GLN A 219 -5.24 0.24 12.55
CA GLN A 219 -6.25 0.40 11.50
C GLN A 219 -5.75 -0.21 10.21
N VAL A 220 -6.65 -0.84 9.49
CA VAL A 220 -6.41 -1.29 8.11
C VAL A 220 -7.39 -0.58 7.18
N ASP A 221 -6.83 -0.01 6.11
CA ASP A 221 -7.57 0.51 4.98
C ASP A 221 -7.30 -0.40 3.77
N LEU A 222 -8.33 -0.91 3.13
CA LEU A 222 -8.24 -1.53 1.81
C LEU A 222 -8.56 -0.47 0.76
N CYS A 223 -7.62 -0.17 -0.10
CA CYS A 223 -7.73 0.87 -1.11
C CYS A 223 -7.79 0.30 -2.54
N ASP A 224 -8.39 1.06 -3.45
CA ASP A 224 -8.49 0.72 -4.86
C ASP A 224 -7.13 0.97 -5.55
N PRO A 225 -6.46 -0.04 -6.15
CA PRO A 225 -5.20 0.20 -6.85
C PRO A 225 -5.29 1.18 -8.03
N LYS A 226 -6.47 1.30 -8.64
CA LYS A 226 -6.70 2.28 -9.73
C LYS A 226 -6.87 3.70 -9.23
N HIS A 227 -7.35 3.85 -8.00
CA HIS A 227 -7.57 5.11 -7.30
C HIS A 227 -7.13 4.96 -5.86
N PRO A 228 -5.82 5.02 -5.54
CA PRO A 228 -5.28 4.72 -4.21
C PRO A 228 -5.92 5.54 -3.09
N ASN A 229 -6.36 6.75 -3.39
CA ASN A 229 -7.10 7.60 -2.45
C ASN A 229 -8.54 7.10 -2.14
N ARG A 230 -9.04 6.10 -2.86
CA ARG A 230 -10.37 5.54 -2.64
C ARG A 230 -10.29 4.35 -1.67
N VAL A 231 -10.73 4.56 -0.45
CA VAL A 231 -10.86 3.50 0.55
C VAL A 231 -12.09 2.65 0.24
N LEU A 232 -11.90 1.36 0.07
CA LEU A 232 -12.95 0.36 -0.19
C LEU A 232 -13.52 -0.23 1.10
N ALA A 233 -12.64 -0.45 2.09
CA ALA A 233 -13.02 -0.89 3.44
C ALA A 233 -12.03 -0.31 4.46
N ARG A 234 -12.52 -0.02 5.66
CA ARG A 234 -11.70 0.50 6.78
C ARG A 234 -12.22 -0.07 8.09
N ARG A 235 -11.33 -0.58 8.91
CA ARG A 235 -11.66 -0.99 10.28
C ARG A 235 -10.45 -0.88 11.21
N GLN A 236 -10.74 -0.62 12.48
CA GLN A 236 -9.76 -0.64 13.55
C GLN A 236 -9.81 -1.98 14.30
N PHE A 237 -8.68 -2.38 14.87
CA PHE A 237 -8.54 -3.51 15.76
C PHE A 237 -7.61 -3.16 16.93
N THR A 238 -7.68 -3.94 17.99
CA THR A 238 -6.86 -3.73 19.19
C THR A 238 -6.01 -4.97 19.45
N VAL A 239 -4.74 -4.75 19.75
CA VAL A 239 -3.79 -5.75 20.25
C VAL A 239 -3.68 -5.56 21.78
N ARG A 240 -3.88 -6.64 22.56
CA ARG A 240 -3.89 -6.61 24.03
C ARG A 240 -3.05 -7.72 24.63
#